data_826701c55685f781e7bef18aee14f8ba
#
_entry.id   826701c55685f781e7bef18aee14f8ba
#
_cell.length_a   1.000
_cell.length_b   1.000
_cell.length_c   1.000
_cell.angle_alpha   90.00
_cell.angle_beta   90.00
_cell.angle_gamma   90.00
#
_symmetry.space_group_name_H-M   'P 1'
#
loop_
_entity.id
_entity.type
_entity.pdbx_description
1 polymer ?
#
loop_
_entity_poly.entity_id
_entity_poly.type
_entity_poly.pdbx_seq_one_letter_code
_entity_poly.pdbx_strand_id
1 'polypeptide(L)'
;MKLSKLKLCNYRCFGNDEQTIKIENITSFIGNNSSGKTAALSALNCLFSEISSERVLKRSDFHLPKDTRPELQESQNMYIEAIFTFNELEGETGEESYAIPYFSNYLVVDDCEETPYLRIRLEATWQNSNNIEGAIESKIYYITCSEAKDITDEDKFVAPRKDLDCIRVIYVPAVRDPSKQLRNVSGTMMYQLMNSINWSQTIKEKVKGKIQELNNHFLEEKGLRLLLPLFVHNGSHMIMI
;
A
#
# COMPACT_ATOMS: atom_id res chain seq x y z
N MET A 1 -4.66 16.36 6.60
CA MET A 1 -3.41 15.54 6.63
C MET A 1 -2.82 15.47 5.23
N LYS A 2 -1.53 15.78 5.05
CA LYS A 2 -0.83 15.84 3.75
C LYS A 2 0.52 15.10 3.85
N LEU A 3 0.84 14.26 2.87
CA LEU A 3 2.18 13.70 2.74
C LEU A 3 3.16 14.82 2.37
N SER A 4 4.18 15.04 3.20
CA SER A 4 5.17 16.11 3.03
C SER A 4 6.54 15.60 2.60
N LYS A 5 6.95 14.42 3.09
CA LYS A 5 8.24 13.82 2.76
C LYS A 5 8.11 12.31 2.61
N LEU A 6 8.93 11.76 1.72
CA LEU A 6 9.17 10.33 1.58
C LEU A 6 10.67 10.08 1.70
N LYS A 7 11.08 9.28 2.68
CA LYS A 7 12.47 8.90 2.91
C LYS A 7 12.68 7.44 2.51
N LEU A 8 13.77 7.17 1.81
CA LEU A 8 14.10 5.87 1.27
C LEU A 8 15.56 5.53 1.58
N CYS A 9 15.79 4.33 2.09
CA CYS A 9 17.13 3.81 2.35
C CYS A 9 17.18 2.32 1.98
N ASN A 10 18.18 1.93 1.23
CA ASN A 10 18.38 0.58 0.73
C ASN A 10 17.18 -0.02 -0.02
N TYR A 11 16.38 0.80 -0.65
CA TYR A 11 15.20 0.38 -1.41
C TYR A 11 15.45 0.49 -2.92
N ARG A 12 15.44 -0.63 -3.62
CA ARG A 12 15.65 -0.75 -5.08
C ARG A 12 16.92 -0.02 -5.56
N CYS A 13 16.76 1.10 -6.29
CA CYS A 13 17.88 1.91 -6.78
C CYS A 13 18.41 2.92 -5.75
N PHE A 14 17.71 3.11 -4.64
CA PHE A 14 18.13 3.99 -3.54
C PHE A 14 19.07 3.20 -2.62
N GLY A 15 20.29 3.70 -2.48
CA GLY A 15 21.35 3.05 -1.72
C GLY A 15 21.28 3.28 -0.22
N ASN A 16 22.45 3.14 0.41
CA ASN A 16 22.60 3.18 1.85
C ASN A 16 22.42 4.59 2.44
N ASP A 17 22.68 5.62 1.63
CA ASP A 17 22.45 6.99 2.04
C ASP A 17 20.95 7.31 1.94
N GLU A 18 20.34 7.76 3.02
CA GLU A 18 18.94 8.15 3.06
C GLU A 18 18.64 9.21 1.99
N GLN A 19 17.67 8.91 1.15
CA GLN A 19 17.17 9.86 0.15
C GLN A 19 15.83 10.42 0.62
N THR A 20 15.78 11.74 0.80
CA THR A 20 14.57 12.45 1.19
C THR A 20 13.95 13.14 -0.02
N ILE A 21 12.71 12.75 -0.34
CA ILE A 21 11.92 13.35 -1.42
C ILE A 21 10.85 14.24 -0.77
N LYS A 22 10.89 15.53 -1.07
CA LYS A 22 9.83 16.46 -0.66
C LYS A 22 8.61 16.28 -1.56
N ILE A 23 7.45 16.18 -0.96
CA ILE A 23 6.17 15.99 -1.65
C ILE A 23 5.31 17.22 -1.41
N GLU A 24 4.84 17.82 -2.49
CA GLU A 24 3.91 18.95 -2.47
C GLU A 24 2.54 18.52 -2.99
N ASN A 25 1.60 19.48 -3.16
CA ASN A 25 0.28 19.20 -3.71
C ASN A 25 0.35 18.57 -5.11
N ILE A 26 1.34 19.01 -5.90
CA ILE A 26 1.68 18.44 -7.20
C ILE A 26 3.19 18.24 -7.22
N THR A 27 3.63 17.00 -7.36
CA THR A 27 5.05 16.65 -7.44
C THR A 27 5.32 15.90 -8.73
N SER A 28 6.28 16.37 -9.52
CA SER A 28 6.67 15.77 -10.78
C SER A 28 8.04 15.14 -10.69
N PHE A 29 8.15 13.86 -11.05
CA PHE A 29 9.43 13.16 -11.15
C PHE A 29 9.96 13.21 -12.59
N ILE A 30 11.08 13.87 -12.83
CA ILE A 30 11.72 13.99 -14.13
C ILE A 30 13.08 13.31 -14.06
N GLY A 31 13.43 12.58 -15.11
CA GLY A 31 14.73 11.91 -15.20
C GLY A 31 14.73 10.78 -16.25
N ASN A 32 15.89 10.20 -16.49
CA ASN A 32 16.09 9.09 -17.42
C ASN A 32 15.33 7.83 -16.99
N ASN A 33 15.22 6.85 -17.88
CA ASN A 33 14.71 5.54 -17.51
C ASN A 33 15.62 4.93 -16.44
N SER A 34 15.01 4.18 -15.51
CA SER A 34 15.71 3.57 -14.37
C SER A 34 16.29 4.55 -13.33
N SER A 35 15.93 5.85 -13.36
CA SER A 35 16.38 6.84 -12.37
C SER A 35 15.63 6.79 -11.01
N GLY A 36 14.78 5.80 -10.78
CA GLY A 36 14.09 5.63 -9.50
C GLY A 36 12.68 6.21 -9.40
N LYS A 37 12.16 6.88 -10.45
CA LYS A 37 10.82 7.49 -10.43
C LYS A 37 9.72 6.49 -10.02
N THR A 38 9.68 5.35 -10.68
CA THR A 38 8.72 4.28 -10.36
C THR A 38 9.01 3.64 -9.00
N ALA A 39 10.27 3.56 -8.59
CA ALA A 39 10.62 3.05 -7.28
C ALA A 39 10.09 3.95 -6.17
N ALA A 40 10.23 5.27 -6.27
CA ALA A 40 9.65 6.21 -5.30
C ALA A 40 8.13 6.09 -5.18
N LEU A 41 7.42 5.96 -6.31
CA LEU A 41 5.96 5.75 -6.30
C LEU A 41 5.57 4.38 -5.72
N SER A 42 6.32 3.32 -6.06
CA SER A 42 6.04 1.98 -5.54
C SER A 42 6.32 1.85 -4.04
N ALA A 43 7.19 2.68 -3.47
CA ALA A 43 7.43 2.72 -2.03
C ALA A 43 6.16 3.09 -1.25
N LEU A 44 5.33 3.99 -1.78
CA LEU A 44 4.03 4.34 -1.18
C LEU A 44 3.05 3.15 -1.23
N ASN A 45 3.10 2.34 -2.28
CA ASN A 45 2.28 1.12 -2.35
C ASN A 45 2.71 0.10 -1.30
N CYS A 46 4.02 -0.05 -1.04
CA CYS A 46 4.50 -0.96 0.02
C CYS A 46 3.95 -0.56 1.40
N LEU A 47 3.76 0.74 1.66
CA LEU A 47 3.20 1.25 2.92
C LEU A 47 1.67 1.15 2.94
N PHE A 48 0.98 1.67 1.91
CA PHE A 48 -0.42 2.05 2.00
C PHE A 48 -1.37 1.37 1.02
N SER A 49 -0.88 0.53 0.07
CA SER A 49 -1.80 -0.13 -0.88
C SER A 49 -2.86 -0.95 -0.15
N GLU A 50 -4.11 -0.85 -0.58
CA GLU A 50 -5.21 -1.70 -0.11
C GLU A 50 -4.98 -3.17 -0.51
N ILE A 51 -4.25 -3.40 -1.61
CA ILE A 51 -3.99 -4.73 -2.16
C ILE A 51 -2.82 -5.37 -1.41
N SER A 52 -3.08 -6.47 -0.70
CA SER A 52 -2.05 -7.15 0.10
C SER A 52 -0.85 -7.61 -0.72
N SER A 53 -1.05 -8.06 -1.96
CA SER A 53 0.05 -8.51 -2.84
C SER A 53 1.00 -7.39 -3.27
N GLU A 54 0.55 -6.13 -3.29
CA GLU A 54 1.40 -4.98 -3.61
C GLU A 54 2.26 -4.54 -2.42
N ARG A 55 1.91 -4.96 -1.21
CA ARG A 55 2.69 -4.69 0.01
C ARG A 55 3.74 -5.76 0.30
N VAL A 56 3.68 -6.90 -0.40
CA VAL A 56 4.64 -7.98 -0.21
C VAL A 56 5.98 -7.58 -0.80
N LEU A 57 6.98 -7.47 0.06
CA LEU A 57 8.36 -7.18 -0.34
C LEU A 57 9.01 -8.42 -0.95
N LYS A 58 9.86 -8.18 -1.94
CA LYS A 58 10.65 -9.19 -2.64
C LYS A 58 12.13 -8.89 -2.46
N ARG A 59 12.99 -9.88 -2.71
CA ARG A 59 14.45 -9.69 -2.71
C ARG A 59 14.87 -8.52 -3.62
N SER A 60 14.19 -8.35 -4.76
CA SER A 60 14.44 -7.25 -5.72
C SER A 60 14.10 -5.85 -5.20
N ASP A 61 13.41 -5.75 -4.06
CA ASP A 61 13.11 -4.46 -3.44
C ASP A 61 14.23 -3.95 -2.56
N PHE A 62 15.18 -4.83 -2.18
CA PHE A 62 16.38 -4.46 -1.45
C PHE A 62 17.47 -4.01 -2.41
N HIS A 63 18.12 -2.89 -2.08
CA HIS A 63 19.20 -2.35 -2.91
C HIS A 63 20.38 -3.32 -2.96
N LEU A 64 20.88 -3.57 -4.15
CA LEU A 64 22.11 -4.34 -4.35
C LEU A 64 23.19 -3.40 -4.89
N PRO A 65 24.25 -3.10 -4.13
CA PRO A 65 25.39 -2.31 -4.62
C PRO A 65 26.04 -2.98 -5.83
N LYS A 66 26.50 -2.18 -6.79
CA LYS A 66 27.05 -2.68 -8.07
C LYS A 66 28.22 -3.63 -7.92
N ASP A 67 29.03 -3.45 -6.88
CA ASP A 67 30.24 -4.22 -6.64
C ASP A 67 30.03 -5.44 -5.70
N THR A 68 28.78 -5.68 -5.30
CA THR A 68 28.46 -6.77 -4.38
C THR A 68 27.89 -7.95 -5.15
N ARG A 69 28.47 -9.14 -4.92
CA ARG A 69 27.91 -10.40 -5.43
C ARG A 69 26.69 -10.78 -4.57
N PRO A 70 25.50 -10.99 -5.16
CA PRO A 70 24.28 -11.31 -4.41
C PRO A 70 24.43 -12.54 -3.49
N GLU A 71 25.25 -13.50 -3.92
CA GLU A 71 25.46 -14.78 -3.23
C GLU A 71 26.25 -14.63 -1.91
N LEU A 72 27.04 -13.54 -1.79
CA LEU A 72 27.86 -13.27 -0.61
C LEU A 72 27.13 -12.42 0.44
N GLN A 73 25.93 -11.97 0.15
CA GLN A 73 25.15 -11.15 1.07
C GLN A 73 24.39 -12.05 2.05
N GLU A 74 24.66 -11.89 3.34
CA GLU A 74 24.00 -12.67 4.41
C GLU A 74 22.68 -12.02 4.84
N SER A 75 22.68 -10.70 4.95
CA SER A 75 21.48 -9.93 5.32
C SER A 75 21.53 -8.51 4.77
N GLN A 76 20.38 -7.89 4.68
CA GLN A 76 20.25 -6.48 4.31
C GLN A 76 19.02 -5.85 4.95
N ASN A 77 19.20 -4.65 5.48
CA ASN A 77 18.13 -3.86 6.03
C ASN A 77 17.74 -2.75 5.06
N MET A 78 16.45 -2.42 5.02
CA MET A 78 15.93 -1.27 4.30
C MET A 78 14.82 -0.60 5.11
N TYR A 79 14.55 0.67 4.79
CA TYR A 79 13.34 1.31 5.27
C TYR A 79 12.74 2.27 4.25
N ILE A 80 11.43 2.45 4.39
CA ILE A 80 10.62 3.44 3.70
C ILE A 80 9.89 4.23 4.77
N GLU A 81 10.02 5.55 4.78
CA GLU A 81 9.34 6.40 5.76
C GLU A 81 8.53 7.48 5.07
N ALA A 82 7.27 7.60 5.45
CA ALA A 82 6.36 8.64 5.00
C ALA A 82 6.08 9.61 6.16
N ILE A 83 6.25 10.90 5.90
CA ILE A 83 6.03 11.97 6.88
C ILE A 83 4.84 12.80 6.42
N PHE A 84 3.86 12.95 7.31
CA PHE A 84 2.63 13.68 7.07
C PHE A 84 2.56 14.92 7.95
N THR A 85 2.16 16.05 7.37
CA THR A 85 1.86 17.29 8.06
C THR A 85 0.35 17.54 8.10
N PHE A 86 -0.09 18.37 9.05
CA PHE A 86 -1.50 18.67 9.28
C PHE A 86 -1.74 20.17 9.09
N ASN A 87 -1.88 20.59 7.83
CA ASN A 87 -2.12 22.00 7.49
C ASN A 87 -3.45 22.51 8.06
N GLU A 88 -4.37 21.62 8.40
CA GLU A 88 -5.66 21.95 9.04
C GLU A 88 -5.48 22.56 10.43
N LEU A 89 -4.32 22.33 11.05
CA LEU A 89 -3.95 22.94 12.36
C LEU A 89 -3.38 24.35 12.24
N GLU A 90 -3.02 24.79 11.02
CA GLU A 90 -2.46 26.11 10.77
C GLU A 90 -3.53 27.19 10.55
N GLY A 91 -4.83 26.81 10.40
CA GLY A 91 -5.91 27.71 10.08
C GLY A 91 -6.92 27.88 11.23
N GLU A 92 -7.44 29.10 11.40
CA GLU A 92 -8.55 29.43 12.31
C GLU A 92 -9.91 28.80 11.87
N THR A 93 -9.97 28.17 10.71
CA THR A 93 -11.14 27.47 10.21
C THR A 93 -11.20 26.08 10.82
N GLY A 94 -12.00 25.93 11.87
CA GLY A 94 -12.25 24.68 12.59
C GLY A 94 -12.96 23.61 11.75
N GLU A 95 -12.41 23.24 10.59
CA GLU A 95 -12.76 22.02 9.91
C GLU A 95 -12.18 20.87 10.71
N GLU A 96 -13.05 20.09 11.35
CA GLU A 96 -12.70 18.92 12.11
C GLU A 96 -11.96 17.93 11.20
N SER A 97 -10.61 17.87 11.33
CA SER A 97 -9.82 16.84 10.67
C SER A 97 -10.07 15.50 11.35
N TYR A 98 -10.83 14.64 10.72
CA TYR A 98 -11.13 13.28 11.23
C TYR A 98 -9.87 12.38 11.36
N ALA A 99 -8.75 12.76 10.75
CA ALA A 99 -7.51 11.99 10.81
C ALA A 99 -6.71 12.21 12.11
N ILE A 100 -6.80 13.41 12.72
CA ILE A 100 -6.01 13.78 13.90
C ILE A 100 -6.32 12.91 15.13
N PRO A 101 -7.57 12.62 15.50
CA PRO A 101 -7.86 11.78 16.66
C PRO A 101 -7.24 10.37 16.57
N TYR A 102 -7.16 9.80 15.38
CA TYR A 102 -6.59 8.47 15.16
C TYR A 102 -5.08 8.41 15.45
N PHE A 103 -4.35 9.49 15.11
CA PHE A 103 -2.89 9.54 15.20
C PHE A 103 -2.38 10.39 16.34
N SER A 104 -3.26 10.98 17.16
CA SER A 104 -2.91 11.96 18.19
C SER A 104 -1.80 11.51 19.15
N ASN A 105 -1.76 10.22 19.47
CA ASN A 105 -0.78 9.65 20.40
C ASN A 105 0.60 9.42 19.77
N TYR A 106 0.71 9.56 18.45
CA TYR A 106 1.94 9.26 17.69
C TYR A 106 2.49 10.48 16.96
N LEU A 107 1.90 11.66 17.23
CA LEU A 107 2.36 12.90 16.62
C LEU A 107 3.69 13.33 17.25
N VAL A 108 4.58 13.82 16.39
CA VAL A 108 5.83 14.42 16.78
C VAL A 108 5.67 15.93 16.77
N VAL A 109 6.17 16.59 17.82
CA VAL A 109 6.23 18.05 17.94
C VAL A 109 7.66 18.40 18.28
N ASP A 110 8.36 19.09 17.40
CA ASP A 110 9.77 19.44 17.60
C ASP A 110 9.89 20.69 18.48
N ASP A 111 9.04 21.69 18.29
CA ASP A 111 8.97 22.89 19.11
C ASP A 111 7.51 23.27 19.37
N CYS A 112 7.24 23.97 20.46
CA CYS A 112 5.88 24.34 20.86
C CYS A 112 5.14 25.24 19.83
N GLU A 113 5.90 25.87 18.93
CA GLU A 113 5.38 26.75 17.88
C GLU A 113 5.27 26.03 16.51
N GLU A 114 5.78 24.81 16.39
CA GLU A 114 5.74 24.04 15.14
C GLU A 114 4.50 23.16 15.04
N THR A 115 4.02 22.99 13.79
CA THR A 115 2.89 22.11 13.53
C THR A 115 3.27 20.65 13.74
N PRO A 116 2.44 19.88 14.46
CA PRO A 116 2.67 18.45 14.64
C PRO A 116 2.76 17.69 13.31
N TYR A 117 3.57 16.65 13.28
CA TYR A 117 3.67 15.78 12.12
C TYR A 117 3.66 14.30 12.53
N LEU A 118 3.30 13.44 11.59
CA LEU A 118 3.21 11.99 11.79
C LEU A 118 4.30 11.31 10.95
N ARG A 119 5.03 10.40 11.56
CA ARG A 119 6.05 9.57 10.92
C ARG A 119 5.59 8.12 10.88
N ILE A 120 5.47 7.56 9.66
CA ILE A 120 5.14 6.15 9.45
C ILE A 120 6.28 5.49 8.69
N ARG A 121 6.93 4.51 9.31
CA ARG A 121 8.12 3.84 8.77
C ARG A 121 7.89 2.34 8.61
N LEU A 122 8.11 1.83 7.41
CA LEU A 122 8.27 0.41 7.11
C LEU A 122 9.76 0.07 7.25
N GLU A 123 10.08 -0.81 8.16
CA GLU A 123 11.41 -1.42 8.27
C GLU A 123 11.34 -2.86 7.79
N ALA A 124 12.32 -3.27 7.01
CA ALA A 124 12.41 -4.64 6.53
C ALA A 124 13.85 -5.15 6.54
N THR A 125 13.98 -6.41 6.89
CA THR A 125 15.25 -7.14 6.87
C THR A 125 15.11 -8.35 5.96
N TRP A 126 15.99 -8.44 4.99
CA TRP A 126 16.18 -9.64 4.20
C TRP A 126 17.35 -10.44 4.80
N GLN A 127 17.17 -11.76 4.90
CA GLN A 127 18.22 -12.70 5.33
C GLN A 127 18.35 -13.81 4.29
N ASN A 128 19.59 -14.17 3.99
CA ASN A 128 19.86 -15.34 3.16
C ASN A 128 19.36 -16.60 3.88
N SER A 129 18.64 -17.41 3.19
CA SER A 129 18.10 -18.67 3.70
C SER A 129 18.26 -19.75 2.63
N ASN A 130 17.96 -21.00 2.99
CA ASN A 130 17.96 -22.12 2.02
C ASN A 130 16.94 -21.95 0.89
N ASN A 131 16.13 -20.90 0.93
CA ASN A 131 15.17 -20.54 -0.10
C ASN A 131 15.81 -19.56 -1.09
N ILE A 132 15.53 -19.70 -2.38
CA ILE A 132 16.09 -18.83 -3.46
C ILE A 132 15.80 -17.35 -3.22
N GLU A 133 14.63 -17.02 -2.66
CA GLU A 133 14.20 -15.63 -2.36
C GLU A 133 14.73 -15.12 -1.01
N GLY A 134 15.28 -15.99 -0.15
CA GLY A 134 15.62 -15.65 1.22
C GLY A 134 14.40 -15.54 2.13
N ALA A 135 14.61 -15.07 3.36
CA ALA A 135 13.57 -14.73 4.31
C ALA A 135 13.47 -13.22 4.44
N ILE A 136 12.24 -12.68 4.36
CA ILE A 136 11.98 -11.24 4.51
C ILE A 136 11.05 -11.04 5.70
N GLU A 137 11.53 -10.28 6.67
CA GLU A 137 10.72 -9.80 7.78
C GLU A 137 10.47 -8.31 7.58
N SER A 138 9.23 -7.86 7.78
CA SER A 138 8.88 -6.45 7.67
C SER A 138 7.85 -6.05 8.72
N LYS A 139 8.01 -4.83 9.24
CA LYS A 139 7.07 -4.24 10.20
C LYS A 139 6.88 -2.76 9.89
N ILE A 140 5.70 -2.24 10.16
CA ILE A 140 5.40 -0.83 10.04
C ILE A 140 5.29 -0.24 11.45
N TYR A 141 5.91 0.92 11.63
CA TYR A 141 5.95 1.62 12.91
C TYR A 141 5.49 3.07 12.77
N TYR A 142 4.86 3.56 13.80
CA TYR A 142 4.83 4.99 14.11
C TYR A 142 6.14 5.35 14.80
N ILE A 143 6.77 6.43 14.37
CA ILE A 143 8.00 6.95 14.96
C ILE A 143 7.64 8.22 15.71
N THR A 144 7.93 8.25 17.01
CA THR A 144 7.51 9.35 17.90
C THR A 144 8.63 10.31 18.29
N CYS A 145 9.86 10.11 17.79
CA CYS A 145 10.95 11.05 17.97
C CYS A 145 11.08 12.04 16.80
N SER A 146 11.74 13.16 17.04
CA SER A 146 12.09 14.15 16.02
C SER A 146 12.88 13.57 14.86
N GLU A 147 12.75 14.19 13.66
CA GLU A 147 13.59 13.82 12.51
C GLU A 147 15.09 14.05 12.75
N ALA A 148 15.46 14.95 13.66
CA ALA A 148 16.85 15.27 13.99
C ALA A 148 17.48 14.28 14.98
N LYS A 149 16.71 13.38 15.57
CA LYS A 149 17.19 12.40 16.57
C LYS A 149 17.32 11.02 15.96
N ASP A 150 18.28 10.25 16.46
CA ASP A 150 18.38 8.83 16.16
C ASP A 150 17.19 8.10 16.76
N ILE A 151 16.61 7.18 15.99
CA ILE A 151 15.44 6.42 16.39
C ILE A 151 15.89 5.27 17.30
N THR A 152 15.34 5.23 18.50
CA THR A 152 15.53 4.11 19.44
C THR A 152 14.32 3.16 19.41
N ASP A 153 14.43 1.99 20.03
CA ASP A 153 13.32 1.05 20.09
C ASP A 153 12.13 1.57 20.91
N GLU A 154 12.39 2.51 21.85
CA GLU A 154 11.35 3.18 22.66
C GLU A 154 10.50 4.15 21.83
N ASP A 155 11.06 4.67 20.73
CA ASP A 155 10.38 5.60 19.81
C ASP A 155 9.50 4.87 18.76
N LYS A 156 9.53 3.53 18.74
CA LYS A 156 8.87 2.71 17.73
C LYS A 156 7.59 2.06 18.27
N PHE A 157 6.46 2.43 17.74
CA PHE A 157 5.17 1.81 18.03
C PHE A 157 4.66 1.09 16.80
N VAL A 158 4.35 -0.20 16.91
CA VAL A 158 3.80 -0.97 15.77
C VAL A 158 2.52 -0.33 15.27
N ALA A 159 2.49 0.02 13.99
CA ALA A 159 1.31 0.58 13.35
C ALA A 159 0.37 -0.55 12.88
N PRO A 160 -0.82 -0.71 13.50
CA PRO A 160 -1.79 -1.70 13.07
C PRO A 160 -2.28 -1.39 11.67
N ARG A 161 -2.46 -2.41 10.83
CA ARG A 161 -2.94 -2.22 9.45
C ARG A 161 -4.26 -1.44 9.41
N LYS A 162 -5.16 -1.72 10.34
CA LYS A 162 -6.46 -1.06 10.44
C LYS A 162 -6.37 0.47 10.51
N ASP A 163 -5.34 0.99 11.20
CA ASP A 163 -5.14 2.44 11.33
C ASP A 163 -4.64 3.03 10.01
N LEU A 164 -3.82 2.26 9.27
CA LEU A 164 -3.26 2.69 7.98
C LEU A 164 -4.29 2.66 6.85
N ASP A 165 -5.41 1.95 7.00
CA ASP A 165 -6.47 1.85 5.99
C ASP A 165 -7.18 3.20 5.74
N CYS A 166 -7.02 4.19 6.62
CA CYS A 166 -7.49 5.56 6.38
C CYS A 166 -6.62 6.31 5.35
N ILE A 167 -5.38 5.86 5.10
CA ILE A 167 -4.46 6.45 4.12
C ILE A 167 -4.59 5.66 2.81
N ARG A 168 -5.13 6.29 1.78
CA ARG A 168 -5.34 5.65 0.48
C ARG A 168 -4.33 6.13 -0.54
N VAL A 169 -3.67 5.18 -1.19
CA VAL A 169 -2.80 5.41 -2.35
C VAL A 169 -3.46 4.79 -3.58
N ILE A 170 -3.71 5.61 -4.59
CA ILE A 170 -4.20 5.17 -5.89
C ILE A 170 -3.05 5.24 -6.89
N TYR A 171 -2.47 4.10 -7.20
CA TYR A 171 -1.41 4.02 -8.19
C TYR A 171 -1.99 3.81 -9.59
N VAL A 172 -1.68 4.73 -10.50
CA VAL A 172 -2.10 4.65 -11.89
C VAL A 172 -0.88 4.32 -12.76
N PRO A 173 -0.74 3.08 -13.27
CA PRO A 173 0.41 2.70 -14.07
C PRO A 173 0.46 3.46 -15.41
N ALA A 174 1.69 3.69 -15.92
CA ALA A 174 1.91 4.39 -17.18
C ALA A 174 1.34 3.61 -18.40
N VAL A 175 1.47 2.29 -18.38
CA VAL A 175 0.87 1.42 -19.39
C VAL A 175 -0.52 1.03 -18.91
N ARG A 176 -1.54 1.53 -19.59
CA ARG A 176 -2.94 1.25 -19.29
C ARG A 176 -3.45 0.24 -20.31
N ASP A 177 -3.87 -0.92 -19.84
CA ASP A 177 -4.74 -1.80 -20.60
C ASP A 177 -6.19 -1.48 -20.18
N PRO A 178 -6.98 -0.76 -21.01
CA PRO A 178 -8.34 -0.37 -20.64
C PRO A 178 -9.21 -1.58 -20.31
N SER A 179 -8.98 -2.70 -20.97
CA SER A 179 -9.76 -3.92 -20.77
C SER A 179 -9.53 -4.51 -19.37
N LYS A 180 -8.33 -4.33 -18.79
CA LYS A 180 -8.02 -4.76 -17.43
C LYS A 180 -8.50 -3.76 -16.37
N GLN A 181 -8.36 -2.46 -16.65
CA GLN A 181 -8.72 -1.41 -15.69
C GLN A 181 -10.24 -1.22 -15.54
N LEU A 182 -11.00 -1.51 -16.58
CA LEU A 182 -12.46 -1.41 -16.59
C LEU A 182 -13.17 -2.67 -16.07
N ARG A 183 -12.44 -3.72 -15.76
CA ARG A 183 -13.04 -4.90 -15.09
C ARG A 183 -13.34 -4.55 -13.63
N ASN A 184 -14.49 -5.03 -13.15
CA ASN A 184 -14.83 -4.93 -11.72
C ASN A 184 -14.15 -6.08 -10.94
N VAL A 185 -12.83 -6.03 -10.88
CA VAL A 185 -11.98 -7.00 -10.18
C VAL A 185 -11.17 -6.26 -9.13
N SER A 186 -10.98 -6.87 -7.98
CA SER A 186 -10.19 -6.30 -6.88
C SER A 186 -8.85 -5.72 -7.38
N GLY A 187 -8.57 -4.48 -7.01
CA GLY A 187 -7.37 -3.76 -7.42
C GLY A 187 -7.49 -2.96 -8.72
N THR A 188 -8.62 -3.00 -9.41
CA THR A 188 -8.84 -2.14 -10.58
C THR A 188 -9.45 -0.80 -10.21
N MET A 189 -9.25 0.22 -11.06
CA MET A 189 -9.84 1.54 -10.87
C MET A 189 -11.38 1.48 -10.83
N MET A 190 -11.99 0.62 -11.65
CA MET A 190 -13.44 0.42 -11.65
C MET A 190 -13.92 -0.15 -10.32
N TYR A 191 -13.22 -1.14 -9.76
CA TYR A 191 -13.54 -1.70 -8.46
C TYR A 191 -13.49 -0.67 -7.34
N GLN A 192 -12.44 0.17 -7.32
CA GLN A 192 -12.30 1.24 -6.33
C GLN A 192 -13.43 2.27 -6.45
N LEU A 193 -13.76 2.71 -7.68
CA LEU A 193 -14.89 3.61 -7.94
C LEU A 193 -16.22 3.00 -7.47
N MET A 194 -16.47 1.75 -7.80
CA MET A 194 -17.72 1.07 -7.41
C MET A 194 -17.84 0.93 -5.89
N ASN A 195 -16.73 0.68 -5.19
CA ASN A 195 -16.73 0.58 -3.74
C ASN A 195 -16.82 1.93 -3.03
N SER A 196 -16.38 3.02 -3.66
CA SER A 196 -16.50 4.36 -3.08
C SER A 196 -17.92 4.92 -3.12
N ILE A 197 -18.81 4.34 -3.95
CA ILE A 197 -20.21 4.77 -4.08
C ILE A 197 -21.02 4.17 -2.92
N ASN A 198 -21.70 5.02 -2.18
CA ASN A 198 -22.65 4.56 -1.17
C ASN A 198 -23.97 4.12 -1.82
N TRP A 199 -24.02 2.86 -2.28
CA TRP A 199 -25.18 2.28 -2.93
C TRP A 199 -26.36 2.16 -1.96
N SER A 200 -27.54 2.66 -2.35
CA SER A 200 -28.75 2.46 -1.56
C SER A 200 -29.10 0.96 -1.47
N GLN A 201 -29.72 0.57 -0.35
CA GLN A 201 -30.10 -0.82 -0.11
C GLN A 201 -31.00 -1.38 -1.23
N THR A 202 -31.91 -0.53 -1.73
CA THR A 202 -32.82 -0.89 -2.84
C THR A 202 -32.07 -1.25 -4.12
N ILE A 203 -30.97 -0.54 -4.44
CA ILE A 203 -30.14 -0.86 -5.61
C ILE A 203 -29.38 -2.15 -5.39
N LYS A 204 -28.79 -2.35 -4.19
CA LYS A 204 -28.09 -3.60 -3.84
C LYS A 204 -28.99 -4.82 -3.99
N GLU A 205 -30.24 -4.73 -3.54
CA GLU A 205 -31.22 -5.83 -3.67
C GLU A 205 -31.62 -6.08 -5.12
N LYS A 206 -31.86 -5.02 -5.91
CA LYS A 206 -32.16 -5.16 -7.35
C LYS A 206 -31.01 -5.83 -8.12
N VAL A 207 -29.76 -5.41 -7.85
CA VAL A 207 -28.57 -6.00 -8.50
C VAL A 207 -28.43 -7.47 -8.10
N LYS A 208 -28.60 -7.79 -6.80
CA LYS A 208 -28.57 -9.17 -6.31
C LYS A 208 -29.62 -10.05 -6.97
N GLY A 209 -30.84 -9.54 -7.10
CA GLY A 209 -31.93 -10.24 -7.80
C GLY A 209 -31.59 -10.54 -9.26
N LYS A 210 -31.06 -9.54 -9.99
CA LYS A 210 -30.64 -9.70 -11.38
C LYS A 210 -29.49 -10.71 -11.55
N ILE A 211 -28.53 -10.71 -10.64
CA ILE A 211 -27.43 -11.70 -10.65
C ILE A 211 -28.00 -13.12 -10.42
N GLN A 212 -28.96 -13.27 -9.51
CA GLN A 212 -29.60 -14.56 -9.27
C GLN A 212 -30.39 -15.06 -10.48
N GLU A 213 -31.17 -14.18 -11.15
CA GLU A 213 -31.86 -14.51 -12.41
C GLU A 213 -30.84 -15.00 -13.46
N LEU A 214 -29.74 -14.27 -13.63
CA LEU A 214 -28.70 -14.60 -14.59
C LEU A 214 -28.04 -15.96 -14.28
N ASN A 215 -27.74 -16.21 -13.02
CA ASN A 215 -27.19 -17.49 -12.57
C ASN A 215 -28.17 -18.65 -12.82
N ASN A 216 -29.46 -18.44 -12.58
CA ASN A 216 -30.47 -19.46 -12.85
C ASN A 216 -30.55 -19.80 -14.35
N HIS A 217 -30.57 -18.79 -15.23
CA HIS A 217 -30.53 -19.01 -16.68
C HIS A 217 -29.26 -19.75 -17.12
N PHE A 218 -28.09 -19.40 -16.52
CA PHE A 218 -26.84 -20.10 -16.78
C PHE A 218 -26.94 -21.60 -16.41
N LEU A 219 -27.52 -21.89 -15.23
CA LEU A 219 -27.68 -23.27 -14.75
C LEU A 219 -28.70 -24.08 -15.56
N GLU A 220 -29.62 -23.42 -16.25
CA GLU A 220 -30.62 -24.05 -17.14
C GLU A 220 -30.03 -24.42 -18.50
N GLU A 221 -28.86 -23.84 -18.88
CA GLU A 221 -28.22 -24.09 -20.16
C GLU A 221 -27.79 -25.57 -20.31
N LYS A 222 -28.20 -26.23 -21.41
CA LYS A 222 -27.97 -27.67 -21.63
C LYS A 222 -26.52 -28.09 -21.50
N GLY A 223 -25.57 -27.24 -21.94
CA GLY A 223 -24.13 -27.50 -21.84
C GLY A 223 -23.62 -27.59 -20.42
N LEU A 224 -24.11 -26.72 -19.54
CA LEU A 224 -23.73 -26.69 -18.12
C LEU A 224 -24.39 -27.80 -17.31
N ARG A 225 -25.63 -28.18 -17.61
CA ARG A 225 -26.30 -29.33 -17.01
C ARG A 225 -25.56 -30.66 -17.22
N LEU A 226 -24.85 -30.80 -18.33
CA LEU A 226 -24.02 -31.99 -18.61
C LEU A 226 -22.69 -31.98 -17.83
N LEU A 227 -22.15 -30.81 -17.48
CA LEU A 227 -20.88 -30.65 -16.77
C LEU A 227 -21.02 -30.67 -15.24
N LEU A 228 -22.13 -30.19 -14.71
CA LEU A 228 -22.37 -30.12 -13.25
C LEU A 228 -22.19 -31.46 -12.51
N PRO A 229 -22.69 -32.62 -13.02
CA PRO A 229 -22.50 -33.92 -12.35
C PRO A 229 -21.05 -34.35 -12.28
N LEU A 230 -20.19 -33.93 -13.22
CA LEU A 230 -18.77 -34.28 -13.27
C LEU A 230 -17.96 -33.56 -12.19
N PHE A 231 -18.41 -32.38 -11.77
CA PHE A 231 -17.75 -31.58 -10.73
C PHE A 231 -18.23 -31.95 -9.30
N VAL A 232 -19.46 -32.36 -9.13
CA VAL A 232 -20.03 -32.80 -7.84
C VAL A 232 -19.41 -34.12 -7.37
N HIS A 233 -18.96 -34.97 -8.26
CA HIS A 233 -18.39 -36.30 -7.91
C HIS A 233 -16.94 -36.21 -7.37
N ASN A 234 -16.24 -35.06 -7.54
CA ASN A 234 -14.87 -34.88 -7.11
C ASN A 234 -14.71 -34.07 -5.80
N GLY A 235 -15.77 -33.89 -5.02
CA GLY A 235 -15.68 -33.31 -3.66
C GLY A 235 -15.24 -31.83 -3.56
N SER A 236 -15.19 -31.13 -4.68
CA SER A 236 -14.81 -29.71 -4.70
C SER A 236 -16.09 -28.87 -4.81
N HIS A 237 -16.44 -28.17 -3.75
CA HIS A 237 -17.45 -27.11 -3.79
C HIS A 237 -16.94 -25.98 -4.68
N MET A 238 -17.39 -25.90 -5.93
CA MET A 238 -17.15 -24.75 -6.77
C MET A 238 -18.12 -23.65 -6.36
N ILE A 239 -17.62 -22.68 -5.61
CA ILE A 239 -18.31 -21.42 -5.36
C ILE A 239 -18.10 -20.57 -6.62
N MET A 240 -19.10 -20.49 -7.50
CA MET A 240 -19.14 -19.47 -8.55
C MET A 240 -19.57 -18.16 -7.90
N ILE A 241 -18.65 -17.19 -7.89
CA ILE A 241 -18.88 -15.79 -7.47
C ILE A 241 -19.24 -14.96 -8.70
#